data_fec2d4c6bc495f834ab58580f58c712e
#
_entry.id   fec2d4c6bc495f834ab58580f58c712e
#
_cell.length_a   1.000
_cell.length_b   1.000
_cell.length_c   1.000
_cell.angle_alpha   90.00
_cell.angle_beta   90.00
_cell.angle_gamma   90.00
#
_symmetry.space_group_name_H-M   'P 1'
#
loop_
_entity.id
_entity.type
_entity.pdbx_description
1 polymer ?
#
loop_
_entity_poly.entity_id
_entity_poly.type
_entity_poly.pdbx_seq_one_letter_code
_entity_poly.pdbx_strand_id
1 'polypeptide(L)'
;MGFDLFMTVAAIVAAAVTTWAILRLFLSENDGIAPSRQRITDEKPSENHTVNPDEAAGETHRSDIAKRLTIATILTIPTFTVTMLTFGGITLPHWLANPWLHAIIATPVMFYCAAPMHNRGTVALKNRMPNADSLLSLAMTVVYVYSLLACVVSWIFPAGSRNQYFAFASMVAVLSLAISLIEQRPMTRKASEGDIPAAQSQETQEIQETQQSLDTLIQASITYEIRTRVTQITATVTMIIAVWTFALWLIFGLQPKLAIAVLIGATALTVAGLVLQAYERQPSR
;
A
#
# COMPACT_ATOMS: atom_id res chain seq x y z
N MET A 1 -4.77 -17.55 -35.80
CA MET A 1 -5.27 -16.19 -36.11
C MET A 1 -6.58 -15.84 -35.40
N GLY A 2 -7.64 -16.67 -35.41
CA GLY A 2 -8.91 -16.30 -34.74
C GLY A 2 -8.82 -16.21 -33.24
N PHE A 3 -8.05 -17.08 -32.58
CA PHE A 3 -7.90 -17.09 -31.11
C PHE A 3 -7.13 -15.87 -30.61
N ASP A 4 -6.07 -15.46 -31.30
CA ASP A 4 -5.29 -14.27 -30.93
C ASP A 4 -6.10 -13.00 -31.09
N LEU A 5 -6.89 -12.90 -32.18
CA LEU A 5 -7.79 -11.75 -32.35
C LEU A 5 -8.85 -11.71 -31.25
N PHE A 6 -9.45 -12.85 -30.88
CA PHE A 6 -10.42 -12.94 -29.81
C PHE A 6 -9.81 -12.50 -28.47
N MET A 7 -8.62 -13.00 -28.12
CA MET A 7 -7.92 -12.62 -26.89
C MET A 7 -7.56 -11.12 -26.87
N THR A 8 -7.16 -10.56 -28.02
CA THR A 8 -6.87 -9.13 -28.14
C THR A 8 -8.11 -8.27 -27.91
N VAL A 9 -9.22 -8.60 -28.57
CA VAL A 9 -10.50 -7.88 -28.39
C VAL A 9 -11.00 -8.02 -26.96
N ALA A 10 -10.95 -9.24 -26.40
CA ALA A 10 -11.36 -9.48 -25.01
C ALA A 10 -10.51 -8.68 -24.00
N ALA A 11 -9.21 -8.56 -24.20
CA ALA A 11 -8.33 -7.77 -23.35
C ALA A 11 -8.66 -6.26 -23.42
N ILE A 12 -8.89 -5.73 -24.61
CA ILE A 12 -9.28 -4.31 -24.78
C ILE A 12 -10.64 -4.03 -24.12
N VAL A 13 -11.63 -4.90 -24.36
CA VAL A 13 -12.96 -4.74 -23.78
C VAL A 13 -12.89 -4.84 -22.25
N ALA A 14 -12.15 -5.79 -21.71
CA ALA A 14 -11.95 -5.91 -20.26
C ALA A 14 -11.25 -4.69 -19.68
N ALA A 15 -10.22 -4.16 -20.34
CA ALA A 15 -9.54 -2.93 -19.91
C ALA A 15 -10.47 -1.71 -19.96
N ALA A 16 -11.27 -1.58 -21.00
CA ALA A 16 -12.24 -0.48 -21.12
C ALA A 16 -13.34 -0.55 -20.05
N VAL A 17 -13.89 -1.74 -19.80
CA VAL A 17 -14.92 -1.97 -18.78
C VAL A 17 -14.36 -1.72 -17.37
N THR A 18 -13.16 -2.22 -17.07
CA THR A 18 -12.52 -1.98 -15.77
C THR A 18 -12.17 -0.50 -15.59
N THR A 19 -11.69 0.19 -16.62
CA THR A 19 -11.44 1.64 -16.59
C THR A 19 -12.72 2.41 -16.32
N TRP A 20 -13.80 2.08 -17.03
CA TRP A 20 -15.11 2.71 -16.80
C TRP A 20 -15.63 2.46 -15.38
N ALA A 21 -15.46 1.23 -14.87
CA ALA A 21 -15.85 0.89 -13.50
C ALA A 21 -15.03 1.66 -12.46
N ILE A 22 -13.71 1.77 -12.66
CA ILE A 22 -12.82 2.56 -11.78
C ILE A 22 -13.22 4.04 -11.79
N LEU A 23 -13.40 4.63 -12.97
CA LEU A 23 -13.85 6.01 -13.10
C LEU A 23 -15.18 6.26 -12.41
N ARG A 24 -16.17 5.39 -12.68
CA ARG A 24 -17.48 5.48 -12.04
C ARG A 24 -17.42 5.29 -10.53
N LEU A 25 -16.54 4.42 -10.04
CA LEU A 25 -16.43 4.11 -8.61
C LEU A 25 -15.73 5.21 -7.83
N PHE A 26 -14.66 5.80 -8.39
CA PHE A 26 -13.77 6.69 -7.65
C PHE A 26 -13.84 8.17 -8.07
N LEU A 27 -14.25 8.48 -9.32
CA LEU A 27 -14.37 9.83 -9.82
C LEU A 27 -15.83 10.31 -9.98
N SER A 28 -16.82 9.41 -9.89
CA SER A 28 -18.23 9.87 -9.82
C SER A 28 -18.39 10.72 -8.57
N GLU A 29 -18.67 11.98 -8.77
CA GLU A 29 -18.84 13.02 -7.77
C GLU A 29 -19.76 12.52 -6.65
N ASN A 30 -19.18 12.34 -5.46
CA ASN A 30 -19.96 12.05 -4.27
C ASN A 30 -20.61 13.35 -3.81
N ASP A 31 -21.71 13.73 -4.42
CA ASP A 31 -22.67 14.64 -3.80
C ASP A 31 -23.18 13.95 -2.53
N GLY A 32 -22.59 14.30 -1.38
CA GLY A 32 -23.24 14.08 -0.10
C GLY A 32 -22.74 12.98 0.83
N ILE A 33 -21.44 12.77 1.00
CA ILE A 33 -20.97 12.17 2.26
C ILE A 33 -20.02 13.17 2.92
N ALA A 34 -20.61 14.00 3.77
CA ALA A 34 -19.84 14.71 4.79
C ALA A 34 -18.96 13.69 5.53
N PRO A 35 -17.69 14.02 5.83
CA PRO A 35 -16.85 13.13 6.61
C PRO A 35 -17.61 12.83 7.90
N SER A 36 -17.88 11.55 8.14
CA SER A 36 -18.46 11.11 9.39
C SER A 36 -17.48 11.54 10.49
N ARG A 37 -17.87 12.62 11.15
CA ARG A 37 -17.23 13.16 12.35
C ARG A 37 -17.07 11.97 13.27
N GLN A 38 -15.85 11.46 13.39
CA GLN A 38 -15.53 10.48 14.39
C GLN A 38 -16.00 11.07 15.71
N ARG A 39 -17.07 10.47 16.26
CA ARG A 39 -17.64 10.83 17.54
C ARG A 39 -16.52 10.67 18.56
N ILE A 40 -15.96 11.79 18.99
CA ILE A 40 -15.13 11.83 20.19
C ILE A 40 -16.09 11.43 21.30
N THR A 41 -16.02 10.19 21.72
CA THR A 41 -16.67 9.72 22.94
C THR A 41 -15.93 10.42 24.06
N ASP A 42 -16.65 11.32 24.73
CA ASP A 42 -16.25 11.91 26.00
C ASP A 42 -16.03 10.79 27.01
N GLU A 43 -14.83 10.27 27.07
CA GLU A 43 -14.37 9.42 28.13
C GLU A 43 -13.70 10.30 29.18
N LYS A 44 -14.40 10.42 30.28
CA LYS A 44 -14.06 11.15 31.51
C LYS A 44 -12.65 10.80 31.96
N PRO A 45 -11.78 11.77 32.27
CA PRO A 45 -10.42 11.47 32.72
C PRO A 45 -10.48 10.79 34.11
N SER A 46 -10.05 9.54 34.15
CA SER A 46 -9.69 8.87 35.39
C SER A 46 -8.23 9.21 35.70
N GLU A 47 -8.03 10.05 36.71
CA GLU A 47 -6.73 10.31 37.32
C GLU A 47 -6.16 8.99 37.87
N ASN A 48 -5.04 8.53 37.33
CA ASN A 48 -3.83 8.11 38.05
C ASN A 48 -2.84 7.35 37.15
N HIS A 49 -1.62 7.75 37.26
CA HIS A 49 -0.33 7.22 36.84
C HIS A 49 0.28 7.79 35.54
N THR A 50 1.34 8.53 35.83
CA THR A 50 2.39 9.14 35.04
C THR A 50 3.15 8.21 34.10
N VAL A 51 2.48 7.73 33.05
CA VAL A 51 3.08 7.31 31.77
C VAL A 51 2.13 7.83 30.72
N ASN A 52 2.61 8.68 29.82
CA ASN A 52 1.80 9.21 28.72
C ASN A 52 1.20 8.04 27.92
N PRO A 53 -0.11 7.82 27.96
CA PRO A 53 -0.74 6.66 27.29
C PRO A 53 -0.50 6.67 25.78
N ASP A 54 -0.26 7.85 25.20
CA ASP A 54 0.02 7.99 23.77
C ASP A 54 1.44 7.54 23.38
N GLU A 55 2.44 7.71 24.25
CA GLU A 55 3.80 7.18 24.03
C GLU A 55 3.83 5.65 24.15
N ALA A 56 3.16 5.10 25.15
CA ALA A 56 3.07 3.64 25.34
C ALA A 56 2.31 2.96 24.18
N ALA A 57 1.26 3.58 23.65
CA ALA A 57 0.52 3.10 22.48
C ALA A 57 1.37 3.16 21.21
N GLY A 58 2.18 4.20 21.04
CA GLY A 58 3.10 4.36 19.92
C GLY A 58 4.21 3.31 19.93
N GLU A 59 4.80 3.02 21.10
CA GLU A 59 5.86 2.01 21.23
C GLU A 59 5.34 0.59 21.01
N THR A 60 4.15 0.24 21.49
CA THR A 60 3.55 -1.08 21.25
C THR A 60 3.24 -1.28 19.78
N HIS A 61 2.69 -0.29 19.10
CA HIS A 61 2.40 -0.36 17.67
C HIS A 61 3.67 -0.53 16.82
N ARG A 62 4.73 0.21 17.17
CA ARG A 62 6.04 0.09 16.51
C ARG A 62 6.67 -1.28 16.71
N SER A 63 6.60 -1.83 17.94
CA SER A 63 7.13 -3.16 18.23
C SER A 63 6.41 -4.25 17.43
N ASP A 64 5.10 -4.11 17.22
CA ASP A 64 4.32 -5.05 16.43
C ASP A 64 4.67 -4.99 14.94
N ILE A 65 4.87 -3.79 14.38
CA ILE A 65 5.34 -3.66 13.00
C ILE A 65 6.75 -4.23 12.86
N ALA A 66 7.64 -4.00 13.81
CA ALA A 66 9.01 -4.54 13.79
C ALA A 66 9.00 -6.09 13.82
N LYS A 67 8.16 -6.69 14.67
CA LYS A 67 7.97 -8.16 14.72
C LYS A 67 7.48 -8.71 13.38
N ARG A 68 6.46 -8.08 12.79
CA ARG A 68 5.91 -8.48 11.49
C ARG A 68 6.94 -8.35 10.38
N LEU A 69 7.72 -7.27 10.38
CA LEU A 69 8.82 -7.06 9.42
C LEU A 69 9.89 -8.14 9.57
N THR A 70 10.30 -8.47 10.80
CA THR A 70 11.31 -9.52 11.05
C THR A 70 10.82 -10.87 10.54
N ILE A 71 9.59 -11.26 10.85
CA ILE A 71 8.98 -12.51 10.36
C ILE A 71 8.90 -12.51 8.84
N ALA A 72 8.39 -11.42 8.25
CA ALA A 72 8.30 -11.29 6.80
C ALA A 72 9.65 -11.42 6.12
N THR A 73 10.69 -10.78 6.65
CA THR A 73 12.05 -10.82 6.10
C THR A 73 12.65 -12.22 6.17
N ILE A 74 12.54 -12.90 7.33
CA ILE A 74 13.03 -14.27 7.51
C ILE A 74 12.38 -15.23 6.52
N LEU A 75 11.06 -15.09 6.28
CA LEU A 75 10.35 -15.95 5.34
C LEU A 75 10.61 -15.58 3.86
N THR A 76 10.85 -14.30 3.57
CA THR A 76 11.06 -13.82 2.20
C THR A 76 12.47 -14.13 1.69
N ILE A 77 13.50 -14.07 2.52
CA ILE A 77 14.90 -14.32 2.11
C ILE A 77 15.06 -15.66 1.38
N PRO A 78 14.63 -16.82 1.92
CA PRO A 78 14.81 -18.09 1.23
C PRO A 78 14.02 -18.16 -0.09
N THR A 79 12.80 -17.69 -0.12
CA THR A 79 11.98 -17.69 -1.36
C THR A 79 12.55 -16.78 -2.42
N PHE A 80 13.06 -15.61 -2.04
CA PHE A 80 13.71 -14.68 -2.95
C PHE A 80 15.03 -15.24 -3.49
N THR A 81 15.85 -15.83 -2.62
CA THR A 81 17.12 -16.45 -3.01
C THR A 81 16.91 -17.58 -4.02
N VAL A 82 15.96 -18.47 -3.77
CA VAL A 82 15.61 -19.56 -4.70
C VAL A 82 15.13 -19.00 -6.04
N THR A 83 14.30 -17.98 -6.00
CA THR A 83 13.79 -17.34 -7.22
C THR A 83 14.94 -16.72 -8.04
N MET A 84 15.87 -16.02 -7.39
CA MET A 84 17.03 -15.42 -8.07
C MET A 84 17.98 -16.47 -8.66
N LEU A 85 18.24 -17.57 -7.93
CA LEU A 85 19.06 -18.68 -8.44
C LEU A 85 18.41 -19.35 -9.64
N THR A 86 17.09 -19.54 -9.62
CA THR A 86 16.33 -20.09 -10.73
C THR A 86 16.36 -19.18 -11.97
N PHE A 87 16.22 -17.87 -11.81
CA PHE A 87 16.40 -16.91 -12.89
C PHE A 87 17.83 -16.88 -13.42
N GLY A 88 18.84 -17.12 -12.58
CA GLY A 88 20.24 -17.25 -12.98
C GLY A 88 20.58 -18.56 -13.73
N GLY A 89 19.59 -19.43 -13.95
CA GLY A 89 19.79 -20.70 -14.66
C GLY A 89 20.46 -21.78 -13.83
N ILE A 90 20.56 -21.60 -12.50
CA ILE A 90 21.16 -22.60 -11.59
C ILE A 90 20.11 -23.67 -11.33
N THR A 91 20.48 -24.93 -11.57
CA THR A 91 19.62 -26.08 -11.30
C THR A 91 19.58 -26.36 -9.79
N LEU A 92 18.40 -26.16 -9.22
CA LEU A 92 18.16 -26.40 -7.79
C LEU A 92 17.58 -27.80 -7.55
N PRO A 93 17.77 -28.39 -6.35
CA PRO A 93 17.10 -29.62 -5.97
C PRO A 93 15.58 -29.49 -6.13
N HIS A 94 14.94 -30.53 -6.66
CA HIS A 94 13.51 -30.54 -7.01
C HIS A 94 12.58 -30.14 -5.84
N TRP A 95 12.93 -30.51 -4.59
CA TRP A 95 12.14 -30.16 -3.42
C TRP A 95 12.17 -28.65 -3.11
N LEU A 96 13.30 -27.96 -3.41
CA LEU A 96 13.48 -26.52 -3.19
C LEU A 96 12.80 -25.70 -4.28
N ALA A 97 12.76 -26.22 -5.51
CA ALA A 97 12.07 -25.60 -6.65
C ALA A 97 10.56 -25.89 -6.65
N ASN A 98 10.03 -26.59 -5.63
CA ASN A 98 8.62 -26.96 -5.58
C ASN A 98 7.73 -25.71 -5.37
N PRO A 99 6.78 -25.45 -6.27
CA PRO A 99 5.85 -24.29 -6.20
C PRO A 99 5.07 -24.22 -4.90
N TRP A 100 4.65 -25.37 -4.39
CA TRP A 100 3.86 -25.44 -3.16
C TRP A 100 4.64 -25.03 -1.92
N LEU A 101 5.94 -25.29 -1.89
CA LEU A 101 6.81 -24.81 -0.81
C LEU A 101 6.81 -23.28 -0.75
N HIS A 102 6.95 -22.63 -1.89
CA HIS A 102 6.91 -21.17 -2.00
C HIS A 102 5.54 -20.61 -1.62
N ALA A 103 4.44 -21.26 -2.03
CA ALA A 103 3.09 -20.87 -1.65
C ALA A 103 2.89 -20.94 -0.12
N ILE A 104 3.32 -22.03 0.53
CA ILE A 104 3.20 -22.22 2.00
C ILE A 104 3.99 -21.14 2.75
N ILE A 105 5.20 -20.80 2.28
CA ILE A 105 6.04 -19.77 2.92
C ILE A 105 5.47 -18.37 2.69
N ALA A 106 4.96 -18.07 1.49
CA ALA A 106 4.40 -16.76 1.17
C ALA A 106 3.05 -16.48 1.85
N THR A 107 2.26 -17.50 2.15
CA THR A 107 0.94 -17.36 2.77
C THR A 107 0.97 -16.59 4.10
N PRO A 108 1.81 -16.94 5.10
CA PRO A 108 1.89 -16.16 6.34
C PRO A 108 2.40 -14.73 6.12
N VAL A 109 3.28 -14.51 5.15
CA VAL A 109 3.71 -13.13 4.80
C VAL A 109 2.54 -12.32 4.28
N MET A 110 1.73 -12.91 3.40
CA MET A 110 0.58 -12.25 2.78
C MET A 110 -0.54 -11.95 3.80
N PHE A 111 -0.93 -12.93 4.61
CA PHE A 111 -2.12 -12.82 5.46
C PHE A 111 -1.83 -12.33 6.88
N TYR A 112 -0.65 -12.60 7.44
CA TYR A 112 -0.29 -12.16 8.78
C TYR A 112 0.57 -10.89 8.77
N CYS A 113 1.68 -10.89 8.04
CA CYS A 113 2.60 -9.75 8.06
C CYS A 113 1.99 -8.53 7.34
N ALA A 114 1.40 -8.72 6.16
CA ALA A 114 0.79 -7.65 5.37
C ALA A 114 -0.65 -7.31 5.80
N ALA A 115 -1.25 -8.01 6.79
CA ALA A 115 -2.62 -7.78 7.24
C ALA A 115 -2.97 -6.30 7.54
N PRO A 116 -2.15 -5.51 8.24
CA PRO A 116 -2.48 -4.11 8.51
C PRO A 116 -2.63 -3.29 7.24
N MET A 117 -1.79 -3.54 6.24
CA MET A 117 -1.83 -2.86 4.95
C MET A 117 -3.05 -3.29 4.14
N HIS A 118 -3.35 -4.59 4.09
CA HIS A 118 -4.56 -5.09 3.42
C HIS A 118 -5.84 -4.53 4.05
N ASN A 119 -5.91 -4.46 5.37
CA ASN A 119 -7.06 -3.90 6.06
C ASN A 119 -7.25 -2.41 5.73
N ARG A 120 -6.19 -1.60 5.81
CA ARG A 120 -6.26 -0.17 5.46
C ARG A 120 -6.59 0.02 3.97
N GLY A 121 -5.93 -0.73 3.10
CA GLY A 121 -6.15 -0.66 1.66
C GLY A 121 -7.56 -1.05 1.24
N THR A 122 -8.12 -2.11 1.82
CA THR A 122 -9.50 -2.55 1.52
C THR A 122 -10.56 -1.61 2.07
N VAL A 123 -10.35 -1.02 3.24
CA VAL A 123 -11.24 0.00 3.79
C VAL A 123 -11.22 1.25 2.92
N ALA A 124 -10.04 1.69 2.49
CA ALA A 124 -9.90 2.82 1.57
C ALA A 124 -10.62 2.58 0.23
N LEU A 125 -10.49 1.38 -0.34
CA LEU A 125 -11.22 0.99 -1.56
C LEU A 125 -12.73 0.98 -1.36
N LYS A 126 -13.22 0.44 -0.23
CA LYS A 126 -14.65 0.44 0.11
C LYS A 126 -15.21 1.85 0.26
N ASN A 127 -14.44 2.74 0.85
CA ASN A 127 -14.82 4.13 1.06
C ASN A 127 -14.63 4.99 -0.21
N ARG A 128 -14.26 4.38 -1.35
CA ARG A 128 -13.98 5.06 -2.63
C ARG A 128 -12.87 6.12 -2.55
N MET A 129 -11.96 5.98 -1.59
CA MET A 129 -10.81 6.85 -1.37
C MET A 129 -9.51 6.04 -1.46
N PRO A 130 -9.11 5.56 -2.68
CA PRO A 130 -7.92 4.76 -2.83
C PRO A 130 -6.67 5.55 -2.41
N ASN A 131 -5.77 4.86 -1.72
CA ASN A 131 -4.53 5.38 -1.17
C ASN A 131 -3.35 4.46 -1.51
N ALA A 132 -2.15 4.78 -1.01
CA ALA A 132 -0.96 3.97 -1.21
C ALA A 132 -1.14 2.51 -0.79
N ASP A 133 -1.72 2.28 0.39
CA ASP A 133 -1.98 0.93 0.91
C ASP A 133 -2.93 0.13 0.00
N SER A 134 -3.86 0.81 -0.69
CA SER A 134 -4.77 0.19 -1.67
C SER A 134 -4.01 -0.34 -2.89
N LEU A 135 -3.07 0.46 -3.42
CA LEU A 135 -2.27 0.07 -4.59
C LEU A 135 -1.36 -1.11 -4.26
N LEU A 136 -0.67 -1.05 -3.12
CA LEU A 136 0.24 -2.11 -2.67
C LEU A 136 -0.53 -3.41 -2.37
N SER A 137 -1.66 -3.30 -1.68
CA SER A 137 -2.54 -4.44 -1.39
C SER A 137 -3.04 -5.10 -2.68
N LEU A 138 -3.46 -4.31 -3.67
CA LEU A 138 -3.93 -4.80 -4.95
C LEU A 138 -2.80 -5.49 -5.72
N ALA A 139 -1.61 -4.87 -5.80
CA ALA A 139 -0.44 -5.44 -6.47
C ALA A 139 -0.08 -6.82 -5.91
N MET A 140 0.03 -6.92 -4.58
CA MET A 140 0.37 -8.16 -3.90
C MET A 140 -0.70 -9.23 -4.11
N THR A 141 -1.98 -8.85 -3.99
CA THR A 141 -3.10 -9.79 -4.17
C THR A 141 -3.12 -10.35 -5.58
N VAL A 142 -2.96 -9.52 -6.60
CA VAL A 142 -2.95 -9.96 -8.00
C VAL A 142 -1.81 -10.94 -8.26
N VAL A 143 -0.59 -10.64 -7.82
CA VAL A 143 0.57 -11.53 -8.02
C VAL A 143 0.43 -12.83 -7.23
N TYR A 144 -0.04 -12.75 -5.99
CA TYR A 144 -0.27 -13.93 -5.14
C TYR A 144 -1.32 -14.86 -5.75
N VAL A 145 -2.47 -14.32 -6.15
CA VAL A 145 -3.56 -15.08 -6.79
C VAL A 145 -3.10 -15.69 -8.11
N TYR A 146 -2.41 -14.91 -8.94
CA TYR A 146 -1.81 -15.43 -10.18
C TYR A 146 -0.88 -16.61 -9.90
N SER A 147 0.06 -16.46 -8.94
CA SER A 147 1.02 -17.50 -8.59
C SER A 147 0.32 -18.75 -8.01
N LEU A 148 -0.72 -18.56 -7.23
CA LEU A 148 -1.52 -19.67 -6.69
C LEU A 148 -2.28 -20.39 -7.79
N LEU A 149 -2.89 -19.66 -8.74
CA LEU A 149 -3.57 -20.26 -9.90
C LEU A 149 -2.58 -21.01 -10.78
N ALA A 150 -1.37 -20.48 -10.99
CA ALA A 150 -0.31 -21.16 -11.72
C ALA A 150 0.12 -22.48 -11.06
N CYS A 151 0.03 -22.60 -9.73
CA CYS A 151 0.29 -23.84 -9.00
C CYS A 151 -0.88 -24.83 -9.11
N VAL A 152 -2.11 -24.36 -8.87
CA VAL A 152 -3.30 -25.24 -8.76
C VAL A 152 -3.78 -25.69 -10.14
N VAL A 153 -3.79 -24.80 -11.13
CA VAL A 153 -4.42 -24.97 -12.44
C VAL A 153 -3.38 -24.81 -13.56
N SER A 154 -2.15 -25.29 -13.32
CA SER A 154 -1.01 -25.15 -14.25
C SER A 154 -1.30 -25.67 -15.67
N TRP A 155 -2.24 -26.60 -15.84
CA TRP A 155 -2.63 -27.17 -17.13
C TRP A 155 -3.40 -26.19 -18.03
N ILE A 156 -4.06 -25.16 -17.46
CA ILE A 156 -4.74 -24.10 -18.24
C ILE A 156 -3.73 -23.07 -18.77
N PHE A 157 -2.60 -22.88 -18.07
CA PHE A 157 -1.63 -21.87 -18.45
C PHE A 157 -0.75 -22.31 -19.63
N PRO A 158 -0.49 -21.43 -20.62
CA PRO A 158 0.43 -21.69 -21.70
C PRO A 158 1.84 -22.02 -21.17
N ALA A 159 2.59 -22.79 -21.95
CA ALA A 159 3.99 -23.07 -21.65
C ALA A 159 4.76 -21.75 -21.49
N GLY A 160 5.54 -21.63 -20.41
CA GLY A 160 6.28 -20.42 -20.05
C GLY A 160 5.51 -19.45 -19.14
N SER A 161 4.17 -19.50 -19.07
CA SER A 161 3.37 -18.67 -18.14
C SER A 161 3.06 -19.37 -16.81
N ARG A 162 3.72 -20.48 -16.53
CA ARG A 162 3.53 -21.26 -15.29
C ARG A 162 4.45 -20.85 -14.16
N ASN A 163 5.24 -19.81 -14.37
CA ASN A 163 6.15 -19.30 -13.35
C ASN A 163 5.38 -18.65 -12.21
N GLN A 164 5.83 -18.89 -10.99
CA GLN A 164 5.26 -18.31 -9.79
C GLN A 164 6.09 -17.12 -9.35
N TYR A 165 5.41 -16.10 -8.83
CA TYR A 165 6.03 -14.85 -8.38
C TYR A 165 5.72 -14.56 -6.90
N PHE A 166 5.62 -15.60 -6.07
CA PHE A 166 5.38 -15.46 -4.63
C PHE A 166 6.44 -14.59 -3.95
N ALA A 167 7.70 -14.70 -4.37
CA ALA A 167 8.78 -13.89 -3.86
C ALA A 167 8.56 -12.39 -4.10
N PHE A 168 7.97 -12.01 -5.24
CA PHE A 168 7.62 -10.62 -5.54
C PHE A 168 6.58 -10.09 -4.54
N ALA A 169 5.49 -10.81 -4.33
CA ALA A 169 4.45 -10.40 -3.39
C ALA A 169 5.00 -10.25 -1.95
N SER A 170 5.84 -11.19 -1.52
CA SER A 170 6.51 -11.14 -0.21
C SER A 170 7.48 -9.96 -0.09
N MET A 171 8.23 -9.66 -1.15
CA MET A 171 9.16 -8.52 -1.17
C MET A 171 8.44 -7.18 -1.06
N VAL A 172 7.29 -7.04 -1.73
CA VAL A 172 6.44 -5.83 -1.61
C VAL A 172 5.96 -5.65 -0.17
N ALA A 173 5.55 -6.73 0.51
CA ALA A 173 5.17 -6.69 1.92
C ALA A 173 6.32 -6.23 2.82
N VAL A 174 7.52 -6.78 2.63
CA VAL A 174 8.73 -6.38 3.39
C VAL A 174 9.07 -4.92 3.17
N LEU A 175 9.07 -4.44 1.92
CA LEU A 175 9.36 -3.05 1.59
C LEU A 175 8.34 -2.09 2.22
N SER A 176 7.05 -2.38 2.12
CA SER A 176 6.00 -1.55 2.70
C SER A 176 6.10 -1.49 4.23
N LEU A 177 6.37 -2.63 4.89
CA LEU A 177 6.57 -2.68 6.34
C LEU A 177 7.85 -1.95 6.76
N ALA A 178 8.93 -2.07 5.99
CA ALA A 178 10.18 -1.38 6.25
C ALA A 178 10.02 0.15 6.19
N ILE A 179 9.34 0.65 5.16
CA ILE A 179 9.00 2.07 5.02
C ILE A 179 8.15 2.52 6.21
N SER A 180 7.12 1.73 6.57
CA SER A 180 6.25 2.03 7.72
C SER A 180 7.03 2.10 9.04
N LEU A 181 8.06 1.27 9.23
CA LEU A 181 8.88 1.27 10.42
C LEU A 181 9.88 2.43 10.47
N ILE A 182 10.51 2.76 9.33
CA ILE A 182 11.47 3.88 9.23
C ILE A 182 10.78 5.21 9.58
N GLU A 183 9.56 5.39 9.12
CA GLU A 183 8.79 6.62 9.28
C GLU A 183 8.24 6.82 10.68
N GLN A 184 8.05 5.74 11.45
CA GLN A 184 7.65 5.79 12.86
C GLN A 184 8.82 6.13 13.81
N ARG A 185 9.97 6.55 13.29
CA ARG A 185 11.01 7.08 14.17
C ARG A 185 10.47 8.34 14.85
N PRO A 186 10.45 8.40 16.18
CA PRO A 186 10.05 9.63 16.86
C PRO A 186 11.02 10.72 16.40
N MET A 187 10.51 11.72 15.69
CA MET A 187 11.21 12.99 15.65
C MET A 187 11.19 13.44 17.10
N THR A 188 12.33 13.33 17.78
CA THR A 188 12.55 13.97 19.07
C THR A 188 12.37 15.45 18.78
N ARG A 189 11.13 15.93 18.98
CA ARG A 189 10.84 17.35 19.03
C ARG A 189 11.64 17.82 20.25
N LYS A 190 12.83 18.37 20.00
CA LYS A 190 13.50 19.19 20.98
C LYS A 190 12.48 20.28 21.30
N ALA A 191 11.72 20.07 22.35
CA ALA A 191 11.09 21.18 23.05
C ALA A 191 12.27 22.10 23.43
N SER A 192 12.38 23.18 22.68
CA SER A 192 13.21 24.30 23.09
C SER A 192 12.59 24.79 24.35
N GLU A 193 13.16 24.34 25.47
CA GLU A 193 12.99 24.93 26.78
C GLU A 193 13.71 26.26 26.69
N GLY A 194 12.98 27.26 26.21
CA GLY A 194 13.39 28.65 26.09
C GLY A 194 12.56 29.43 27.07
N ASP A 195 13.21 29.82 28.16
CA ASP A 195 12.93 30.92 29.10
C ASP A 195 11.61 31.67 28.92
N ILE A 196 10.80 31.60 29.96
CA ILE A 196 9.66 32.46 30.19
C ILE A 196 10.21 33.80 30.74
N PRO A 197 10.11 34.91 30.04
CA PRO A 197 10.20 36.24 30.68
C PRO A 197 8.80 36.71 31.06
N ALA A 198 8.77 37.25 32.24
CA ALA A 198 7.61 37.74 32.97
C ALA A 198 6.71 38.75 32.25
N ALA A 199 5.42 38.56 32.53
CA ALA A 199 4.34 39.53 32.64
C ALA A 199 4.53 40.94 32.04
N GLN A 200 3.80 41.19 30.92
CA GLN A 200 3.01 42.41 30.68
C GLN A 200 2.43 42.38 29.28
N SER A 201 1.12 42.50 29.17
CA SER A 201 0.34 42.59 27.94
C SER A 201 -0.47 41.31 27.56
N GLN A 202 -1.26 40.80 28.50
CA GLN A 202 -2.00 39.56 28.31
C GLN A 202 -3.18 39.65 27.31
N GLU A 203 -3.83 40.79 27.18
CA GLU A 203 -5.07 40.89 26.41
C GLU A 203 -4.86 40.98 24.87
N THR A 204 -3.76 41.60 24.44
CA THR A 204 -3.45 41.71 22.99
C THR A 204 -2.68 40.49 22.49
N GLN A 205 -1.94 39.80 23.37
CA GLN A 205 -1.25 38.55 23.03
C GLN A 205 -2.22 37.37 22.91
N GLU A 206 -3.22 37.25 23.78
CA GLU A 206 -4.24 36.20 23.68
C GLU A 206 -5.03 36.25 22.37
N ILE A 207 -5.38 37.44 21.86
CA ILE A 207 -6.09 37.62 20.60
C ILE A 207 -5.17 37.25 19.43
N GLN A 208 -3.90 37.64 19.46
CA GLN A 208 -2.94 37.28 18.41
C GLN A 208 -2.57 35.81 18.42
N GLU A 209 -2.39 35.20 19.58
CA GLU A 209 -2.14 33.75 19.70
C GLU A 209 -3.37 32.92 19.22
N THR A 210 -4.58 33.38 19.56
CA THR A 210 -5.80 32.74 19.12
C THR A 210 -5.98 32.84 17.59
N GLN A 211 -5.72 34.00 16.98
CA GLN A 211 -5.77 34.18 15.53
C GLN A 211 -4.69 33.37 14.83
N GLN A 212 -3.46 33.35 15.35
CA GLN A 212 -2.37 32.59 14.78
C GLN A 212 -2.61 31.07 14.89
N SER A 213 -3.22 30.63 15.99
CA SER A 213 -3.67 29.23 16.17
C SER A 213 -4.79 28.85 15.20
N LEU A 214 -5.74 29.77 14.96
CA LEU A 214 -6.84 29.56 14.03
C LEU A 214 -6.32 29.49 12.58
N ASP A 215 -5.42 30.38 12.20
CA ASP A 215 -4.82 30.40 10.88
C ASP A 215 -3.97 29.14 10.62
N THR A 216 -3.24 28.65 11.62
CA THR A 216 -2.48 27.39 11.53
C THR A 216 -3.40 26.19 11.40
N LEU A 217 -4.53 26.16 12.10
CA LEU A 217 -5.53 25.08 11.98
C LEU A 217 -6.24 25.11 10.61
N ILE A 218 -6.58 26.30 10.11
CA ILE A 218 -7.17 26.46 8.78
C ILE A 218 -6.18 26.03 7.68
N GLN A 219 -4.94 26.47 7.77
CA GLN A 219 -3.88 26.06 6.84
C GLN A 219 -3.65 24.54 6.89
N ALA A 220 -3.60 23.94 8.07
CA ALA A 220 -3.45 22.52 8.25
C ALA A 220 -4.62 21.73 7.64
N SER A 221 -5.86 22.21 7.82
CA SER A 221 -7.05 21.56 7.26
C SER A 221 -7.08 21.62 5.74
N ILE A 222 -6.77 22.77 5.14
CA ILE A 222 -6.70 22.96 3.69
C ILE A 222 -5.61 22.07 3.08
N THR A 223 -4.43 22.05 3.70
CA THR A 223 -3.31 21.23 3.25
C THR A 223 -3.66 19.74 3.31
N TYR A 224 -4.34 19.31 4.35
CA TYR A 224 -4.81 17.92 4.50
C TYR A 224 -5.81 17.54 3.41
N GLU A 225 -6.81 18.39 3.13
CA GLU A 225 -7.80 18.11 2.08
C GLU A 225 -7.17 18.03 0.70
N ILE A 226 -6.30 18.98 0.34
CA ILE A 226 -5.60 18.98 -0.94
C ILE A 226 -4.76 17.71 -1.08
N ARG A 227 -4.01 17.35 -0.04
CA ARG A 227 -3.18 16.15 -0.01
C ARG A 227 -4.00 14.88 -0.23
N THR A 228 -5.10 14.74 0.46
CA THR A 228 -6.00 13.57 0.32
C THR A 228 -6.58 13.49 -1.09
N ARG A 229 -7.00 14.61 -1.68
CA ARG A 229 -7.49 14.67 -3.06
C ARG A 229 -6.42 14.28 -4.08
N VAL A 230 -5.22 14.82 -3.94
CA VAL A 230 -4.07 14.49 -4.81
C VAL A 230 -3.75 12.99 -4.73
N THR A 231 -3.68 12.43 -3.54
CA THR A 231 -3.44 10.99 -3.32
C THR A 231 -4.51 10.14 -3.99
N GLN A 232 -5.79 10.48 -3.80
CA GLN A 232 -6.91 9.75 -4.38
C GLN A 232 -6.87 9.77 -5.91
N ILE A 233 -6.66 10.93 -6.51
CA ILE A 233 -6.57 11.08 -7.97
C ILE A 233 -5.37 10.29 -8.50
N THR A 234 -4.19 10.45 -7.89
CA THR A 234 -2.98 9.74 -8.30
C THR A 234 -3.15 8.23 -8.20
N ALA A 235 -3.73 7.71 -7.11
CA ALA A 235 -3.99 6.30 -6.95
C ALA A 235 -4.95 5.76 -8.01
N THR A 236 -6.04 6.49 -8.29
CA THR A 236 -7.03 6.13 -9.31
C THR A 236 -6.42 6.09 -10.72
N VAL A 237 -5.66 7.15 -11.08
CA VAL A 237 -4.96 7.22 -12.38
C VAL A 237 -3.96 6.08 -12.52
N THR A 238 -3.22 5.76 -11.46
CA THR A 238 -2.27 4.65 -11.46
C THR A 238 -2.95 3.30 -11.67
N MET A 239 -4.12 3.07 -11.05
CA MET A 239 -4.89 1.84 -11.29
C MET A 239 -5.29 1.72 -12.76
N ILE A 240 -5.74 2.81 -13.38
CA ILE A 240 -6.09 2.83 -14.81
C ILE A 240 -4.86 2.53 -15.67
N ILE A 241 -3.73 3.19 -15.39
CA ILE A 241 -2.47 2.95 -16.11
C ILE A 241 -2.04 1.50 -16.00
N ALA A 242 -2.12 0.89 -14.80
CA ALA A 242 -1.75 -0.50 -14.60
C ALA A 242 -2.65 -1.46 -15.40
N VAL A 243 -3.96 -1.20 -15.46
CA VAL A 243 -4.90 -1.99 -16.28
C VAL A 243 -4.56 -1.90 -17.77
N TRP A 244 -4.30 -0.70 -18.28
CA TRP A 244 -3.92 -0.52 -19.68
C TRP A 244 -2.54 -1.09 -19.99
N THR A 245 -1.57 -0.97 -19.10
CA THR A 245 -0.25 -1.57 -19.25
C THR A 245 -0.35 -3.09 -19.30
N PHE A 246 -1.16 -3.69 -18.43
CA PHE A 246 -1.44 -5.12 -18.46
C PHE A 246 -2.08 -5.54 -19.79
N ALA A 247 -3.11 -4.83 -20.25
CA ALA A 247 -3.81 -5.14 -21.50
C ALA A 247 -2.90 -4.99 -22.73
N LEU A 248 -2.13 -3.90 -22.82
CA LEU A 248 -1.20 -3.67 -23.92
C LEU A 248 -0.11 -4.75 -23.96
N TRP A 249 0.43 -5.16 -22.82
CA TRP A 249 1.43 -6.21 -22.76
C TRP A 249 0.86 -7.57 -23.16
N LEU A 250 -0.40 -7.85 -22.79
CA LEU A 250 -1.08 -9.06 -23.19
C LEU A 250 -1.24 -9.15 -24.73
N ILE A 251 -1.43 -8.01 -25.38
CA ILE A 251 -1.62 -7.91 -26.84
C ILE A 251 -0.28 -7.97 -27.57
N PHE A 252 0.65 -7.10 -27.22
CA PHE A 252 1.90 -6.86 -27.95
C PHE A 252 3.15 -7.46 -27.29
N GLY A 253 3.05 -7.93 -26.05
CA GLY A 253 4.18 -8.39 -25.26
C GLY A 253 4.85 -9.63 -25.81
N LEU A 254 6.12 -9.82 -25.40
CA LEU A 254 6.90 -11.01 -25.69
C LEU A 254 6.40 -12.20 -24.87
N GLN A 255 6.62 -13.40 -25.39
CA GLN A 255 6.29 -14.63 -24.65
C GLN A 255 7.21 -14.80 -23.41
N PRO A 256 6.68 -15.20 -22.26
CA PRO A 256 5.28 -15.56 -21.93
C PRO A 256 4.41 -14.33 -21.59
N LYS A 257 3.52 -13.95 -22.49
CA LYS A 257 2.74 -12.71 -22.42
C LYS A 257 2.00 -12.53 -21.08
N LEU A 258 1.30 -13.55 -20.61
CA LEU A 258 0.45 -13.46 -19.43
C LEU A 258 1.26 -13.21 -18.13
N ALA A 259 2.32 -13.99 -17.93
CA ALA A 259 3.17 -13.88 -16.74
C ALA A 259 3.83 -12.50 -16.65
N ILE A 260 4.38 -12.04 -17.78
CA ILE A 260 5.05 -10.74 -17.86
C ILE A 260 4.04 -9.59 -17.72
N ALA A 261 2.86 -9.70 -18.31
CA ALA A 261 1.80 -8.70 -18.19
C ALA A 261 1.39 -8.49 -16.73
N VAL A 262 1.17 -9.59 -15.97
CA VAL A 262 0.86 -9.54 -14.54
C VAL A 262 1.99 -8.88 -13.76
N LEU A 263 3.23 -9.26 -14.02
CA LEU A 263 4.39 -8.75 -13.31
C LEU A 263 4.58 -7.24 -13.56
N ILE A 264 4.47 -6.80 -14.82
CA ILE A 264 4.61 -5.38 -15.16
C ILE A 264 3.47 -4.55 -14.59
N GLY A 265 2.22 -5.01 -14.67
CA GLY A 265 1.09 -4.33 -14.05
C GLY A 265 1.24 -4.22 -12.53
N ALA A 266 1.69 -5.29 -11.88
CA ALA A 266 1.94 -5.29 -10.44
C ALA A 266 3.14 -4.42 -10.05
N THR A 267 4.22 -4.39 -10.84
CA THR A 267 5.37 -3.50 -10.57
C THR A 267 4.97 -2.04 -10.70
N ALA A 268 4.16 -1.68 -11.68
CA ALA A 268 3.63 -0.32 -11.83
C ALA A 268 2.82 0.11 -10.59
N LEU A 269 1.90 -0.75 -10.11
CA LEU A 269 1.13 -0.50 -8.90
C LEU A 269 2.03 -0.41 -7.66
N THR A 270 3.05 -1.26 -7.56
CA THR A 270 3.98 -1.29 -6.43
C THR A 270 4.82 -0.02 -6.37
N VAL A 271 5.44 0.37 -7.48
CA VAL A 271 6.27 1.58 -7.52
C VAL A 271 5.44 2.81 -7.18
N ALA A 272 4.28 2.96 -7.80
CA ALA A 272 3.39 4.08 -7.50
C ALA A 272 2.88 4.05 -6.05
N GLY A 273 2.54 2.88 -5.53
CA GLY A 273 2.12 2.70 -4.13
C GLY A 273 3.22 3.08 -3.15
N LEU A 274 4.46 2.67 -3.37
CA LEU A 274 5.60 3.04 -2.52
C LEU A 274 5.92 4.54 -2.58
N VAL A 275 5.89 5.13 -3.78
CA VAL A 275 6.08 6.59 -3.95
C VAL A 275 4.96 7.36 -3.25
N LEU A 276 3.73 6.92 -3.41
CA LEU A 276 2.58 7.55 -2.78
C LEU A 276 2.61 7.38 -1.26
N GLN A 277 3.02 6.22 -0.76
CA GLN A 277 3.24 5.96 0.66
C GLN A 277 4.27 6.93 1.25
N ALA A 278 5.38 7.14 0.56
CA ALA A 278 6.39 8.12 0.96
C ALA A 278 5.86 9.56 0.92
N TYR A 279 5.02 9.91 -0.07
CA TYR A 279 4.41 11.22 -0.19
C TYR A 279 3.36 11.49 0.90
N GLU A 280 2.47 10.53 1.16
CA GLU A 280 1.43 10.64 2.19
C GLU A 280 2.00 10.93 3.58
N ARG A 281 3.22 10.52 3.83
CA ARG A 281 3.85 10.55 5.15
C ARG A 281 4.90 11.65 5.33
N GLN A 282 5.17 12.46 4.29
CA GLN A 282 6.05 13.61 4.47
C GLN A 282 5.39 14.64 5.40
N PRO A 283 6.07 15.10 6.48
CA PRO A 283 5.55 16.19 7.30
C PRO A 283 5.43 17.44 6.43
N SER A 284 4.30 18.15 6.54
CA SER A 284 4.16 19.46 5.93
C SER A 284 5.26 20.38 6.50
N ARG A 285 6.20 20.79 5.62
CA ARG A 285 7.21 21.78 5.95
C ARG A 285 6.56 23.14 6.09
#